data_eb38260944edd1c69c59c02acbb675df
#
_entry.id   eb38260944edd1c69c59c02acbb675df
#
_cell.length_a   1.000
_cell.length_b   1.000
_cell.length_c   1.000
_cell.angle_alpha   90.00
_cell.angle_beta   90.00
_cell.angle_gamma   90.00
#
_symmetry.space_group_name_H-M   'P 1'
#
loop_
_entity.id
_entity.type
_entity.pdbx_description
1 polymer ?
#
loop_
_entity_poly.entity_id
_entity_poly.type
_entity_poly.pdbx_seq_one_letter_code
_entity_poly.pdbx_strand_id
1 'polypeptide(L)'
;MTDFWTRQHAKNCACGACNLPNLLELLGEGKKRVNLIGGFLGSGKTTMVNNILSQPLNQRIDVIVKEFGSISVDDKLMSISKDRIHPFTGAAMHTDQQTMLINFLDALYGKSEQHPFDHLLIEASGAESAEHLLQIFYLPRTRDCYELGSYICVVDGEFGSLNLHEFRIAREQTAFADFLIVNKCDRVGEAELAALERELRIINPFAEIIETSFGAVDASAIIVPDSVKQLRSIDFDRQEDETVEGFKSIALRISEPLDMEKVNAWIRETYDRYGKQLLRGKGYFNIAGSDYRFDFQSVRTNFHAKTEEEWNPDEERESVVVFIGADLPDEELLKAGLLACAASETERKTA
;
A
#
# COMPACT_ATOMS: atom_id res chain seq x y z
N MET A 1 1.54 -15.20 -7.83
CA MET A 1 1.04 -15.80 -9.08
C MET A 1 0.37 -17.15 -8.86
N THR A 2 0.83 -17.95 -7.94
CA THR A 2 0.24 -19.26 -7.58
C THR A 2 -1.18 -19.17 -7.02
N ASP A 3 -1.54 -18.10 -6.27
CA ASP A 3 -2.82 -18.08 -5.54
C ASP A 3 -4.06 -17.82 -6.41
N PHE A 4 -3.96 -16.97 -7.43
CA PHE A 4 -5.10 -16.70 -8.32
C PHE A 4 -5.46 -17.94 -9.16
N TRP A 5 -4.47 -18.57 -9.76
CA TRP A 5 -4.65 -19.80 -10.54
C TRP A 5 -5.12 -20.98 -9.67
N THR A 6 -4.61 -21.10 -8.44
CA THR A 6 -4.99 -22.14 -7.51
C THR A 6 -6.46 -22.01 -7.07
N ARG A 7 -6.97 -20.79 -6.86
CA ARG A 7 -8.36 -20.57 -6.45
C ARG A 7 -9.37 -20.82 -7.57
N GLN A 8 -9.07 -20.39 -8.79
CA GLN A 8 -9.96 -20.64 -9.93
C GLN A 8 -9.93 -22.11 -10.36
N HIS A 9 -8.76 -22.75 -10.28
CA HIS A 9 -8.61 -24.16 -10.54
C HIS A 9 -9.33 -25.02 -9.49
N ALA A 10 -9.28 -24.66 -8.21
CA ALA A 10 -9.98 -25.35 -7.13
C ALA A 10 -11.53 -25.27 -7.26
N LYS A 11 -12.08 -24.16 -7.78
CA LYS A 11 -13.53 -24.04 -8.00
C LYS A 11 -14.06 -24.87 -9.16
N ASN A 12 -13.24 -25.15 -10.18
CA ASN A 12 -13.68 -25.79 -11.43
C ASN A 12 -13.01 -27.15 -11.72
N CYS A 13 -12.13 -27.65 -10.86
CA CYS A 13 -11.39 -28.89 -11.11
C CYS A 13 -12.11 -30.11 -10.54
N ALA A 14 -12.45 -31.05 -11.42
CA ALA A 14 -13.00 -32.37 -11.07
C ALA A 14 -11.93 -33.42 -10.63
N CYS A 15 -10.65 -32.98 -10.48
CA CYS A 15 -9.59 -33.88 -10.01
C CYS A 15 -9.70 -34.01 -8.48
N GLY A 16 -9.83 -35.21 -7.94
CA GLY A 16 -10.02 -35.46 -6.50
C GLY A 16 -8.92 -34.88 -5.56
N ALA A 17 -7.81 -34.38 -6.11
CA ALA A 17 -6.75 -33.72 -5.35
C ALA A 17 -7.07 -32.24 -4.98
N CYS A 18 -8.05 -31.63 -5.65
CA CYS A 18 -8.47 -30.24 -5.37
C CYS A 18 -9.62 -30.14 -4.36
N ASN A 19 -10.18 -31.26 -3.92
CA ASN A 19 -11.24 -31.35 -2.92
C ASN A 19 -10.68 -31.34 -1.49
N LEU A 20 -9.96 -30.26 -1.15
CA LEU A 20 -9.63 -29.91 0.24
C LEU A 20 -10.55 -28.76 0.65
N PRO A 21 -11.72 -29.04 1.29
CA PRO A 21 -12.67 -27.97 1.67
C PRO A 21 -12.11 -26.94 2.64
N ASN A 22 -11.03 -27.25 3.34
CA ASN A 22 -10.46 -26.41 4.38
C ASN A 22 -9.30 -25.50 3.94
N LEU A 23 -8.79 -25.59 2.71
CA LEU A 23 -7.67 -24.74 2.30
C LEU A 23 -8.11 -23.31 1.96
N LEU A 24 -9.35 -23.12 1.53
CA LEU A 24 -9.93 -21.79 1.24
C LEU A 24 -10.43 -21.08 2.51
N GLU A 25 -10.89 -21.83 3.51
CA GLU A 25 -11.26 -21.31 4.83
C GLU A 25 -10.01 -20.99 5.69
N LEU A 26 -8.93 -21.76 5.55
CA LEU A 26 -7.66 -21.49 6.24
C LEU A 26 -6.91 -20.25 5.73
N LEU A 27 -7.24 -19.73 4.56
CA LEU A 27 -6.54 -18.59 3.95
C LEU A 27 -7.13 -17.21 4.29
N GLY A 28 -8.24 -17.15 5.04
CA GLY A 28 -8.91 -15.89 5.43
C GLY A 28 -9.07 -15.67 6.92
N GLU A 29 -9.24 -16.74 7.69
CA GLU A 29 -9.47 -16.63 9.14
C GLU A 29 -8.16 -16.80 9.91
N GLY A 30 -7.70 -15.70 10.53
CA GLY A 30 -6.54 -15.73 11.45
C GLY A 30 -5.39 -14.81 11.12
N LYS A 31 -5.32 -14.23 9.91
CA LYS A 31 -4.28 -13.24 9.59
C LYS A 31 -4.43 -11.99 10.43
N LYS A 32 -3.30 -11.47 10.89
CA LYS A 32 -3.24 -10.21 11.62
C LYS A 32 -3.07 -9.06 10.64
N ARG A 33 -3.90 -8.03 10.76
CA ARG A 33 -3.75 -6.84 9.92
C ARG A 33 -2.56 -6.00 10.38
N VAL A 34 -1.80 -5.49 9.42
CA VAL A 34 -0.60 -4.68 9.66
C VAL A 34 -0.72 -3.36 8.92
N ASN A 35 -0.57 -2.24 9.64
CA ASN A 35 -0.37 -0.94 9.03
C ASN A 35 1.04 -0.45 9.30
N LEU A 36 1.62 0.16 8.29
CA LEU A 36 2.97 0.70 8.32
C LEU A 36 2.90 2.21 8.40
N ILE A 37 3.65 2.80 9.33
CA ILE A 37 3.74 4.24 9.52
C ILE A 37 5.15 4.67 9.17
N GLY A 38 5.30 5.36 8.05
CA GLY A 38 6.55 5.94 7.57
C GLY A 38 6.49 7.46 7.54
N GLY A 39 7.50 8.04 6.95
CA GLY A 39 7.65 9.50 6.81
C GLY A 39 9.03 9.94 7.23
N PHE A 40 9.49 11.06 6.65
CA PHE A 40 10.85 11.55 6.84
C PHE A 40 11.15 11.93 8.31
N LEU A 41 12.41 12.14 8.62
CA LEU A 41 12.87 12.49 9.97
C LEU A 41 12.15 13.76 10.49
N GLY A 42 11.67 13.70 11.71
CA GLY A 42 11.03 14.84 12.37
C GLY A 42 9.60 15.14 11.93
N SER A 43 8.98 14.39 11.02
CA SER A 43 7.61 14.62 10.53
C SER A 43 6.51 14.44 11.60
N GLY A 44 6.81 13.72 12.69
CA GLY A 44 5.86 13.53 13.81
C GLY A 44 5.20 12.16 13.85
N LYS A 45 5.83 11.12 13.29
CA LYS A 45 5.36 9.72 13.30
C LYS A 45 4.97 9.23 14.70
N THR A 46 5.91 9.32 15.64
CA THR A 46 5.69 8.88 17.03
C THR A 46 4.55 9.65 17.70
N THR A 47 4.40 10.94 17.41
CA THR A 47 3.27 11.75 17.91
C THR A 47 1.95 11.22 17.35
N MET A 48 1.89 10.90 16.06
CA MET A 48 0.70 10.32 15.43
C MET A 48 0.38 8.93 16.01
N VAL A 49 1.38 8.07 16.16
CA VAL A 49 1.20 6.75 16.80
C VAL A 49 0.58 6.91 18.19
N ASN A 50 1.09 7.81 19.02
CA ASN A 50 0.55 8.07 20.34
C ASN A 50 -0.91 8.58 20.28
N ASN A 51 -1.25 9.45 19.34
CA ASN A 51 -2.62 9.91 19.15
C ASN A 51 -3.57 8.77 18.73
N ILE A 52 -3.15 7.89 17.80
CA ILE A 52 -3.92 6.71 17.43
C ILE A 52 -4.19 5.83 18.65
N LEU A 53 -3.16 5.56 19.43
CA LEU A 53 -3.23 4.67 20.60
C LEU A 53 -4.02 5.27 21.78
N SER A 54 -4.21 6.58 21.81
CA SER A 54 -5.03 7.25 22.84
C SER A 54 -6.54 7.20 22.56
N GLN A 55 -6.93 6.80 21.35
CA GLN A 55 -8.33 6.73 20.94
C GLN A 55 -9.00 5.44 21.47
N PRO A 56 -10.30 5.46 21.74
CA PRO A 56 -11.05 4.28 22.16
C PRO A 56 -11.24 3.32 20.96
N LEU A 57 -10.26 2.50 20.71
CA LEU A 57 -10.30 1.50 19.63
C LEU A 57 -10.87 0.19 20.16
N ASN A 58 -11.85 -0.38 19.42
CA ASN A 58 -12.43 -1.68 19.75
C ASN A 58 -11.53 -2.88 19.38
N GLN A 59 -10.29 -2.60 18.99
CA GLN A 59 -9.29 -3.58 18.57
C GLN A 59 -8.09 -3.56 19.49
N ARG A 60 -7.47 -4.71 19.68
CA ARG A 60 -6.22 -4.85 20.42
C ARG A 60 -5.07 -4.58 19.47
N ILE A 61 -4.42 -3.43 19.64
CA ILE A 61 -3.34 -2.99 18.78
C ILE A 61 -2.00 -3.23 19.49
N ASP A 62 -1.10 -3.91 18.81
CA ASP A 62 0.31 -4.00 19.18
C ASP A 62 1.13 -3.06 18.28
N VAL A 63 2.23 -2.54 18.80
CA VAL A 63 3.09 -1.59 18.08
C VAL A 63 4.52 -2.05 18.06
N ILE A 64 5.13 -2.09 16.87
CA ILE A 64 6.57 -2.23 16.69
C ILE A 64 7.15 -0.85 16.41
N VAL A 65 8.10 -0.40 17.21
CA VAL A 65 8.83 0.85 17.00
C VAL A 65 10.25 0.54 16.55
N LYS A 66 10.59 0.99 15.33
CA LYS A 66 11.93 0.83 14.74
C LYS A 66 12.73 2.12 14.89
N GLU A 67 13.69 2.14 15.80
CA GLU A 67 14.60 3.29 15.96
C GLU A 67 16.05 2.93 15.63
N PHE A 68 16.73 3.87 14.95
CA PHE A 68 18.18 3.86 14.81
C PHE A 68 18.79 4.63 16.01
N GLY A 69 19.30 3.91 17.00
CA GLY A 69 20.02 4.51 18.12
C GLY A 69 19.55 4.05 19.50
N SER A 70 20.19 4.55 20.55
CA SER A 70 19.85 4.25 21.94
C SER A 70 18.45 4.78 22.25
N ILE A 71 17.52 3.87 22.48
CA ILE A 71 16.12 4.15 22.78
C ILE A 71 16.01 4.97 24.05
N SER A 72 15.43 6.15 23.93
CA SER A 72 14.53 6.62 24.97
C SER A 72 13.11 6.55 24.37
N VAL A 73 12.46 5.39 24.46
CA VAL A 73 11.00 5.36 24.45
C VAL A 73 10.61 6.25 25.62
N ASP A 74 10.18 7.46 25.31
CA ASP A 74 9.76 8.40 26.34
C ASP A 74 8.55 7.75 27.03
N ASP A 75 8.77 7.13 28.18
CA ASP A 75 7.76 6.43 29.00
C ASP A 75 6.51 7.27 29.28
N LYS A 76 6.57 8.56 28.95
CA LYS A 76 5.50 9.54 29.15
C LYS A 76 4.54 9.68 27.97
N LEU A 77 4.87 9.09 26.80
CA LEU A 77 4.14 9.36 25.56
C LEU A 77 3.13 8.27 25.18
N MET A 78 3.16 7.09 25.82
CA MET A 78 2.29 5.99 25.39
C MET A 78 1.16 5.70 26.36
N SER A 79 -0.08 5.83 25.89
CA SER A 79 -1.30 5.53 26.62
C SER A 79 -1.61 4.02 26.73
N ILE A 80 -0.84 3.17 26.04
CA ILE A 80 -1.00 1.70 26.06
C ILE A 80 -0.13 1.05 27.12
N SER A 81 -0.56 -0.10 27.59
CA SER A 81 0.24 -0.95 28.47
C SER A 81 1.55 -1.36 27.78
N LYS A 82 2.66 -1.28 28.51
CA LYS A 82 4.03 -1.51 27.99
C LYS A 82 4.25 -2.87 27.33
N ASP A 83 3.42 -3.85 27.64
CA ASP A 83 3.43 -5.21 27.08
C ASP A 83 2.97 -5.28 25.61
N ARG A 84 2.35 -4.21 25.10
CA ARG A 84 1.90 -4.10 23.69
C ARG A 84 2.86 -3.30 22.82
N ILE A 85 3.92 -2.77 23.38
CA ILE A 85 4.93 -2.00 22.67
C ILE A 85 6.16 -2.86 22.51
N HIS A 86 6.54 -3.12 21.29
CA HIS A 86 7.65 -3.98 20.94
C HIS A 86 8.78 -3.14 20.33
N PRO A 87 9.80 -2.74 21.13
CA PRO A 87 10.95 -2.05 20.58
C PRO A 87 11.73 -3.01 19.67
N PHE A 88 12.01 -2.59 18.45
CA PHE A 88 12.81 -3.33 17.50
C PHE A 88 14.12 -2.60 17.23
N THR A 89 15.20 -3.11 17.82
CA THR A 89 16.55 -2.60 17.61
C THR A 89 17.31 -3.53 16.66
N GLY A 90 17.52 -3.08 15.44
CA GLY A 90 18.24 -3.83 14.41
C GLY A 90 19.77 -3.85 14.58
N ALA A 91 20.26 -4.01 15.81
CA ALA A 91 21.68 -3.81 16.15
C ALA A 91 22.61 -5.03 15.99
N ALA A 92 22.22 -6.06 15.23
CA ALA A 92 23.14 -7.16 14.93
C ALA A 92 24.04 -6.82 13.73
N MET A 93 25.32 -6.68 13.96
CA MET A 93 26.32 -6.23 12.97
C MET A 93 26.44 -7.09 11.68
N HIS A 94 25.78 -8.24 11.61
CA HIS A 94 25.95 -9.22 10.52
C HIS A 94 24.65 -9.82 9.98
N THR A 95 23.48 -9.40 10.49
CA THR A 95 22.19 -9.91 10.02
C THR A 95 21.42 -8.81 9.30
N ASP A 96 20.92 -9.11 8.12
CA ASP A 96 20.05 -8.22 7.37
C ASP A 96 18.81 -7.83 8.20
N GLN A 97 18.53 -6.54 8.30
CA GLN A 97 17.43 -6.00 9.10
C GLN A 97 16.06 -6.56 8.68
N GLN A 98 15.88 -6.87 7.40
CA GLN A 98 14.66 -7.51 6.90
C GLN A 98 14.48 -8.90 7.50
N THR A 99 15.53 -9.72 7.47
CA THR A 99 15.51 -11.07 8.08
C THR A 99 15.22 -11.02 9.58
N MET A 100 15.77 -10.03 10.28
CA MET A 100 15.49 -9.84 11.71
C MET A 100 14.03 -9.48 11.95
N LEU A 101 13.45 -8.58 11.17
CA LEU A 101 12.06 -8.19 11.30
C LEU A 101 11.12 -9.37 10.96
N ILE A 102 11.41 -10.16 9.93
CA ILE A 102 10.67 -11.36 9.59
C ILE A 102 10.67 -12.36 10.76
N ASN A 103 11.83 -12.64 11.34
CA ASN A 103 11.93 -13.55 12.48
C ASN A 103 11.18 -13.02 13.70
N PHE A 104 11.21 -11.70 13.93
CA PHE A 104 10.45 -11.05 14.98
C PHE A 104 8.93 -11.17 14.77
N LEU A 105 8.46 -10.92 13.55
CA LEU A 105 7.05 -11.07 13.17
C LEU A 105 6.56 -12.51 13.36
N ASP A 106 7.36 -13.51 12.98
CA ASP A 106 7.03 -14.91 13.21
C ASP A 106 6.92 -15.25 14.70
N ALA A 107 7.88 -14.76 15.51
CA ALA A 107 7.85 -14.97 16.95
C ALA A 107 6.64 -14.28 17.61
N LEU A 108 6.24 -13.09 17.12
CA LEU A 108 5.08 -12.37 17.61
C LEU A 108 3.79 -13.12 17.25
N TYR A 109 3.67 -13.58 15.98
CA TYR A 109 2.53 -14.37 15.54
C TYR A 109 2.39 -15.68 16.30
N GLY A 110 3.50 -16.40 16.54
CA GLY A 110 3.51 -17.65 17.31
C GLY A 110 3.08 -17.47 18.77
N LYS A 111 3.13 -16.26 19.32
CA LYS A 111 2.63 -15.92 20.65
C LYS A 111 1.20 -15.35 20.66
N SER A 112 0.56 -15.19 19.51
CA SER A 112 -0.74 -14.52 19.39
C SER A 112 -1.89 -15.25 20.12
N GLU A 113 -1.78 -16.52 20.41
CA GLU A 113 -2.73 -17.26 21.26
C GLU A 113 -2.61 -16.87 22.74
N GLN A 114 -1.38 -16.60 23.22
CA GLN A 114 -1.09 -16.25 24.61
C GLN A 114 -1.22 -14.73 24.85
N HIS A 115 -0.86 -13.93 23.86
CA HIS A 115 -0.95 -12.47 23.83
C HIS A 115 -1.77 -12.05 22.59
N PRO A 116 -3.09 -12.15 22.66
CA PRO A 116 -3.93 -11.90 21.48
C PRO A 116 -3.92 -10.42 21.11
N PHE A 117 -3.63 -10.15 19.83
CA PHE A 117 -3.80 -8.85 19.17
C PHE A 117 -4.58 -9.02 17.87
N ASP A 118 -5.27 -7.98 17.48
CA ASP A 118 -6.09 -7.97 16.27
C ASP A 118 -5.38 -7.20 15.15
N HIS A 119 -4.55 -6.22 15.52
CA HIS A 119 -3.91 -5.29 14.64
C HIS A 119 -2.47 -4.99 15.06
N LEU A 120 -1.59 -4.82 14.11
CA LEU A 120 -0.20 -4.45 14.32
C LEU A 120 0.11 -3.12 13.62
N LEU A 121 0.63 -2.16 14.35
CA LEU A 121 1.22 -0.94 13.79
C LEU A 121 2.74 -1.07 13.80
N ILE A 122 3.40 -0.74 12.70
CA ILE A 122 4.86 -0.71 12.62
C ILE A 122 5.30 0.71 12.30
N GLU A 123 5.90 1.38 13.27
CA GLU A 123 6.54 2.68 13.06
C GLU A 123 7.94 2.46 12.49
N ALA A 124 8.14 2.92 11.26
CA ALA A 124 9.43 2.87 10.57
C ALA A 124 10.35 4.01 11.00
N SER A 125 11.65 3.80 10.90
CA SER A 125 12.62 4.90 11.01
C SER A 125 12.43 5.94 9.92
N GLY A 126 12.70 7.21 10.21
CA GLY A 126 12.55 8.30 9.24
C GLY A 126 13.44 8.20 8.00
N ALA A 127 14.53 7.45 8.08
CA ALA A 127 15.46 7.19 6.97
C ALA A 127 15.25 5.80 6.35
N GLU A 128 14.19 5.08 6.71
CA GLU A 128 13.92 3.73 6.19
C GLU A 128 13.20 3.78 4.86
N SER A 129 13.62 2.92 3.94
CA SER A 129 12.93 2.73 2.66
C SER A 129 11.57 2.06 2.86
N ALA A 130 10.51 2.71 2.39
CA ALA A 130 9.16 2.15 2.37
C ALA A 130 9.11 0.86 1.55
N GLU A 131 9.85 0.79 0.44
CA GLU A 131 9.98 -0.39 -0.41
C GLU A 131 10.40 -1.62 0.38
N HIS A 132 11.51 -1.52 1.11
CA HIS A 132 12.07 -2.65 1.86
C HIS A 132 11.12 -3.14 2.94
N LEU A 133 10.40 -2.23 3.60
CA LEU A 133 9.45 -2.58 4.63
C LEU A 133 8.20 -3.26 4.05
N LEU A 134 7.67 -2.72 2.95
CA LEU A 134 6.50 -3.27 2.26
C LEU A 134 6.78 -4.66 1.68
N GLN A 135 7.96 -4.86 1.07
CA GLN A 135 8.34 -6.13 0.44
C GLN A 135 8.29 -7.32 1.42
N ILE A 136 8.55 -7.09 2.71
CA ILE A 136 8.48 -8.14 3.73
C ILE A 136 7.12 -8.83 3.72
N PHE A 137 6.03 -8.09 3.54
CA PHE A 137 4.66 -8.61 3.58
C PHE A 137 4.22 -9.31 2.29
N TYR A 138 5.03 -9.26 1.23
CA TYR A 138 4.83 -10.06 0.01
C TYR A 138 5.55 -11.42 0.07
N LEU A 139 6.44 -11.62 1.02
CA LEU A 139 7.13 -12.91 1.20
C LEU A 139 6.16 -13.97 1.71
N PRO A 140 6.23 -15.23 1.24
CA PRO A 140 5.33 -16.30 1.66
C PRO A 140 5.20 -16.43 3.17
N ARG A 141 6.32 -16.38 3.88
CA ARG A 141 6.41 -16.56 5.31
C ARG A 141 5.60 -15.54 6.13
N THR A 142 5.60 -14.28 5.73
CA THR A 142 4.85 -13.19 6.40
C THR A 142 3.44 -13.03 5.86
N ARG A 143 3.28 -13.19 4.54
CA ARG A 143 1.98 -13.11 3.86
C ARG A 143 0.95 -14.11 4.39
N ASP A 144 1.40 -15.29 4.83
CA ASP A 144 0.51 -16.34 5.35
C ASP A 144 0.00 -16.00 6.77
N CYS A 145 0.73 -15.18 7.52
CA CYS A 145 0.41 -14.79 8.90
C CYS A 145 -0.22 -13.39 9.00
N TYR A 146 0.13 -12.50 8.07
CA TYR A 146 -0.21 -11.09 8.12
C TYR A 146 -0.90 -10.63 6.83
N GLU A 147 -1.84 -9.71 6.97
CA GLU A 147 -2.46 -8.98 5.87
C GLU A 147 -1.99 -7.52 5.93
N LEU A 148 -1.30 -7.09 4.87
CA LEU A 148 -0.90 -5.69 4.75
C LEU A 148 -2.15 -4.82 4.54
N GLY A 149 -2.38 -3.88 5.45
CA GLY A 149 -3.42 -2.87 5.38
C GLY A 149 -2.95 -1.66 4.59
N SER A 150 -2.65 -0.54 5.27
CA SER A 150 -2.19 0.69 4.62
C SER A 150 -0.72 1.00 4.95
N TYR A 151 -0.05 1.69 4.03
CA TYR A 151 1.17 2.43 4.30
C TYR A 151 0.82 3.91 4.47
N ILE A 152 1.02 4.43 5.66
CA ILE A 152 0.72 5.80 6.08
C ILE A 152 2.02 6.57 6.12
N CYS A 153 2.15 7.61 5.29
CA CYS A 153 3.34 8.46 5.28
C CYS A 153 3.03 9.79 5.94
N VAL A 154 3.75 10.09 7.02
CA VAL A 154 3.65 11.38 7.70
C VAL A 154 4.60 12.38 7.05
N VAL A 155 4.05 13.46 6.53
CA VAL A 155 4.76 14.55 5.85
C VAL A 155 4.79 15.76 6.78
N ASP A 156 5.92 16.44 6.85
CA ASP A 156 6.08 17.68 7.59
C ASP A 156 5.49 18.86 6.79
N GLY A 157 4.48 19.56 7.28
CA GLY A 157 3.87 20.68 6.58
C GLY A 157 4.86 21.83 6.34
N GLU A 158 5.78 22.06 7.30
CA GLU A 158 6.76 23.16 7.23
C GLU A 158 7.95 22.82 6.28
N PHE A 159 8.45 21.59 6.36
CA PHE A 159 9.64 21.17 5.61
C PHE A 159 9.37 20.14 4.50
N GLY A 160 8.11 19.80 4.25
CA GLY A 160 7.73 18.73 3.32
C GLY A 160 8.21 18.99 1.90
N SER A 161 7.96 20.17 1.35
CA SER A 161 8.42 20.55 0.01
C SER A 161 9.96 20.48 -0.11
N LEU A 162 10.69 21.07 0.85
CA LEU A 162 12.15 20.99 0.90
C LEU A 162 12.62 19.52 0.93
N ASN A 163 11.99 18.70 1.76
CA ASN A 163 12.35 17.27 1.88
C ASN A 163 12.09 16.51 0.57
N LEU A 164 11.00 16.82 -0.14
CA LEU A 164 10.70 16.24 -1.45
C LEU A 164 11.75 16.60 -2.50
N HIS A 165 12.27 17.83 -2.48
CA HIS A 165 13.29 18.26 -3.42
C HIS A 165 14.68 17.71 -3.08
N GLU A 166 15.07 17.69 -1.83
CA GLU A 166 16.42 17.32 -1.42
C GLU A 166 16.63 15.81 -1.23
N PHE A 167 15.59 15.08 -0.76
CA PHE A 167 15.76 13.70 -0.31
C PHE A 167 14.91 12.71 -1.12
N ARG A 168 15.59 11.87 -1.90
CA ARG A 168 14.96 10.79 -2.65
C ARG A 168 14.08 9.89 -1.76
N ILE A 169 14.50 9.63 -0.51
CA ILE A 169 13.75 8.80 0.43
C ILE A 169 12.39 9.40 0.77
N ALA A 170 12.26 10.72 0.86
CA ALA A 170 10.97 11.40 1.11
C ALA A 170 10.01 11.20 -0.07
N ARG A 171 10.50 11.29 -1.30
CA ARG A 171 9.73 11.00 -2.52
C ARG A 171 9.30 9.54 -2.59
N GLU A 172 10.19 8.60 -2.27
CA GLU A 172 9.86 7.18 -2.22
C GLU A 172 8.79 6.88 -1.16
N GLN A 173 8.92 7.43 0.04
CA GLN A 173 7.91 7.27 1.09
C GLN A 173 6.54 7.83 0.65
N THR A 174 6.51 8.99 -0.01
CA THR A 174 5.29 9.56 -0.62
C THR A 174 4.72 8.64 -1.69
N ALA A 175 5.56 8.12 -2.58
CA ALA A 175 5.13 7.26 -3.69
C ALA A 175 4.43 5.97 -3.23
N PHE A 176 4.85 5.42 -2.09
CA PHE A 176 4.27 4.19 -1.56
C PHE A 176 3.05 4.41 -0.65
N ALA A 177 2.67 5.64 -0.32
CA ALA A 177 1.62 5.93 0.63
C ALA A 177 0.21 5.59 0.11
N ASP A 178 -0.63 5.03 0.99
CA ASP A 178 -2.08 5.00 0.85
C ASP A 178 -2.71 6.25 1.47
N PHE A 179 -2.09 6.76 2.55
CA PHE A 179 -2.43 8.01 3.22
C PHE A 179 -1.20 8.88 3.35
N LEU A 180 -1.36 10.15 3.02
CA LEU A 180 -0.37 11.21 3.24
C LEU A 180 -0.89 12.12 4.35
N ILE A 181 -0.31 11.99 5.54
CA ILE A 181 -0.69 12.81 6.69
C ILE A 181 0.22 14.03 6.73
N VAL A 182 -0.27 15.15 6.22
CA VAL A 182 0.44 16.43 6.30
C VAL A 182 0.28 16.97 7.72
N ASN A 183 1.33 16.83 8.50
CA ASN A 183 1.34 17.21 9.91
C ASN A 183 2.00 18.58 10.13
N LYS A 184 1.76 19.21 11.26
CA LYS A 184 2.26 20.54 11.63
C LYS A 184 1.68 21.68 10.77
N CYS A 185 0.44 21.53 10.29
CA CYS A 185 -0.24 22.56 9.51
C CYS A 185 -0.43 23.87 10.28
N ASP A 186 -0.36 23.83 11.62
CA ASP A 186 -0.37 25.01 12.49
C ASP A 186 0.84 25.95 12.31
N ARG A 187 1.89 25.51 11.59
CA ARG A 187 3.13 26.26 11.37
C ARG A 187 3.26 26.86 9.98
N VAL A 188 2.29 26.61 9.11
CA VAL A 188 2.42 26.90 7.67
C VAL A 188 1.19 27.64 7.18
N GLY A 189 1.36 28.52 6.20
CA GLY A 189 0.26 29.24 5.57
C GLY A 189 -0.48 28.38 4.54
N GLU A 190 -1.75 28.74 4.24
CA GLU A 190 -2.59 28.03 3.29
C GLU A 190 -1.95 27.90 1.89
N ALA A 191 -1.24 28.94 1.43
CA ALA A 191 -0.61 28.94 0.11
C ALA A 191 0.54 27.93 0.01
N GLU A 192 1.32 27.78 1.08
CA GLU A 192 2.42 26.82 1.18
C GLU A 192 1.89 25.39 1.30
N LEU A 193 0.83 25.17 2.09
CA LEU A 193 0.15 23.88 2.18
C LEU A 193 -0.41 23.45 0.82
N ALA A 194 -1.09 24.36 0.10
CA ALA A 194 -1.60 24.08 -1.24
C ALA A 194 -0.50 23.80 -2.26
N ALA A 195 0.68 24.40 -2.12
CA ALA A 195 1.84 24.10 -2.94
C ALA A 195 2.39 22.69 -2.64
N LEU A 196 2.55 22.36 -1.37
CA LEU A 196 2.98 21.03 -0.93
C LEU A 196 1.99 19.95 -1.40
N GLU A 197 0.68 20.19 -1.24
CA GLU A 197 -0.33 19.23 -1.71
C GLU A 197 -0.19 18.95 -3.21
N ARG A 198 0.03 19.98 -4.03
CA ARG A 198 0.26 19.80 -5.47
C ARG A 198 1.47 18.90 -5.74
N GLU A 199 2.60 19.12 -5.08
CA GLU A 199 3.81 18.29 -5.22
C GLU A 199 3.54 16.84 -4.80
N LEU A 200 2.84 16.63 -3.69
CA LEU A 200 2.44 15.30 -3.22
C LEU A 200 1.55 14.58 -4.24
N ARG A 201 0.58 15.30 -4.84
CA ARG A 201 -0.29 14.79 -5.89
C ARG A 201 0.46 14.46 -7.19
N ILE A 202 1.51 15.19 -7.52
CA ILE A 202 2.38 14.89 -8.66
C ILE A 202 3.01 13.52 -8.48
N ILE A 203 3.54 13.23 -7.31
CA ILE A 203 4.16 11.95 -7.02
C ILE A 203 3.10 10.84 -6.87
N ASN A 204 2.04 11.10 -6.10
CA ASN A 204 1.07 10.08 -5.71
C ASN A 204 -0.38 10.63 -5.75
N PRO A 205 -1.07 10.50 -6.87
CA PRO A 205 -2.40 11.08 -7.05
C PRO A 205 -3.52 10.31 -6.33
N PHE A 206 -3.31 9.05 -5.96
CA PHE A 206 -4.33 8.22 -5.33
C PHE A 206 -4.28 8.24 -3.80
N ALA A 207 -3.17 8.68 -3.20
CA ALA A 207 -3.10 8.74 -1.75
C ALA A 207 -4.12 9.73 -1.20
N GLU A 208 -4.83 9.34 -0.16
CA GLU A 208 -5.68 10.28 0.57
C GLU A 208 -4.81 11.23 1.38
N ILE A 209 -4.98 12.55 1.16
CA ILE A 209 -4.24 13.56 1.91
C ILE A 209 -5.10 14.05 3.06
N ILE A 210 -4.54 14.01 4.27
CA ILE A 210 -5.18 14.46 5.50
C ILE A 210 -4.27 15.50 6.15
N GLU A 211 -4.74 16.73 6.24
CA GLU A 211 -4.06 17.80 6.96
C GLU A 211 -4.34 17.71 8.46
N THR A 212 -3.30 17.87 9.26
CA THR A 212 -3.42 17.80 10.71
C THR A 212 -2.34 18.63 11.42
N SER A 213 -2.55 18.81 12.72
CA SER A 213 -1.56 19.33 13.65
C SER A 213 -1.41 18.36 14.82
N PHE A 214 -0.19 18.23 15.32
CA PHE A 214 0.15 17.30 16.41
C PHE A 214 -0.20 15.84 16.14
N GLY A 215 -0.32 15.42 14.87
CA GLY A 215 -0.63 14.05 14.48
C GLY A 215 -2.05 13.59 14.85
N ALA A 216 -2.98 14.51 15.01
CA ALA A 216 -4.37 14.21 15.37
C ALA A 216 -5.15 13.72 14.14
N VAL A 217 -5.29 12.40 14.02
CA VAL A 217 -6.03 11.72 12.93
C VAL A 217 -7.05 10.75 13.51
N ASP A 218 -8.14 10.54 12.81
CA ASP A 218 -9.07 9.47 13.14
C ASP A 218 -8.48 8.11 12.75
N ALA A 219 -8.16 7.29 13.74
CA ALA A 219 -7.56 5.98 13.52
C ALA A 219 -8.45 5.08 12.65
N SER A 220 -9.77 5.15 12.78
CA SER A 220 -10.70 4.33 12.01
C SER A 220 -10.66 4.64 10.52
N ALA A 221 -10.35 5.89 10.14
CA ALA A 221 -10.28 6.34 8.75
C ALA A 221 -9.02 5.84 8.03
N ILE A 222 -7.90 5.65 8.75
CA ILE A 222 -6.60 5.35 8.14
C ILE A 222 -6.17 3.89 8.24
N ILE A 223 -6.83 3.11 9.09
CA ILE A 223 -6.49 1.69 9.30
C ILE A 223 -6.85 0.82 8.09
N VAL A 224 -7.96 1.12 7.42
CA VAL A 224 -8.44 0.37 6.25
C VAL A 224 -8.68 1.33 5.08
N PRO A 225 -7.77 1.37 4.09
CA PRO A 225 -7.96 2.23 2.93
C PRO A 225 -9.09 1.70 2.04
N ASP A 226 -9.95 2.59 1.58
CA ASP A 226 -10.87 2.32 0.48
C ASP A 226 -10.13 2.55 -0.85
N SER A 227 -9.51 1.49 -1.35
CA SER A 227 -8.71 1.56 -2.59
C SER A 227 -9.52 2.01 -3.79
N VAL A 228 -10.79 1.62 -3.88
CA VAL A 228 -11.66 1.97 -4.99
C VAL A 228 -12.01 3.45 -4.96
N LYS A 229 -12.38 3.96 -3.78
CA LYS A 229 -12.64 5.39 -3.59
C LYS A 229 -11.41 6.23 -3.92
N GLN A 230 -10.23 5.81 -3.46
CA GLN A 230 -8.97 6.50 -3.76
C GLN A 230 -8.69 6.56 -5.26
N LEU A 231 -8.84 5.44 -5.99
CA LEU A 231 -8.60 5.39 -7.43
C LEU A 231 -9.63 6.19 -8.24
N ARG A 232 -10.89 6.27 -7.78
CA ARG A 232 -11.94 7.08 -8.42
C ARG A 232 -11.77 8.58 -8.23
N SER A 233 -11.05 9.01 -7.19
CA SER A 233 -10.78 10.43 -6.92
C SER A 233 -9.64 11.01 -7.75
N ILE A 234 -9.01 10.21 -8.63
CA ILE A 234 -7.89 10.66 -9.45
C ILE A 234 -8.39 11.63 -10.51
N ASP A 235 -7.70 12.76 -10.60
CA ASP A 235 -7.86 13.72 -11.70
C ASP A 235 -7.06 13.23 -12.92
N PHE A 236 -7.79 12.80 -13.97
CA PHE A 236 -7.20 12.34 -15.24
C PHE A 236 -6.93 13.48 -16.23
N ASP A 237 -7.43 14.70 -15.97
CA ASP A 237 -7.19 15.88 -16.83
C ASP A 237 -5.90 16.63 -16.47
N ARG A 238 -5.10 16.04 -15.59
CA ARG A 238 -3.86 16.60 -15.08
C ARG A 238 -2.77 16.69 -16.17
N GLN A 239 -1.89 17.69 -16.07
CA GLN A 239 -0.77 17.85 -17.00
C GLN A 239 0.26 16.71 -16.79
N GLU A 240 0.49 15.93 -17.86
CA GLU A 240 1.31 14.70 -17.87
C GLU A 240 2.81 14.94 -17.64
N ASP A 241 3.30 16.16 -17.87
CA ASP A 241 4.73 16.48 -17.84
C ASP A 241 5.26 16.96 -16.47
N GLU A 242 4.36 17.13 -15.49
CA GLU A 242 4.79 17.58 -14.17
C GLU A 242 5.51 16.47 -13.40
N THR A 243 6.70 16.81 -12.89
CA THR A 243 7.53 15.90 -12.08
C THR A 243 8.06 16.61 -10.84
N VAL A 244 8.30 15.85 -9.78
CA VAL A 244 9.08 16.30 -8.62
C VAL A 244 10.39 15.50 -8.62
N GLU A 245 11.47 16.14 -9.02
CA GLU A 245 12.80 15.53 -9.11
C GLU A 245 12.78 14.16 -9.85
N GLY A 246 12.10 14.13 -11.01
CA GLY A 246 11.93 12.93 -11.84
C GLY A 246 10.88 11.92 -11.37
N PHE A 247 10.24 12.14 -10.21
CA PHE A 247 9.11 11.32 -9.76
C PHE A 247 7.82 11.84 -10.36
N LYS A 248 7.02 10.95 -10.88
CA LYS A 248 5.67 11.22 -11.38
C LYS A 248 4.76 10.00 -11.26
N SER A 249 3.52 10.19 -11.63
CA SER A 249 2.54 9.12 -11.80
C SER A 249 1.97 9.13 -13.22
N ILE A 250 1.52 7.95 -13.67
CA ILE A 250 0.75 7.75 -14.90
C ILE A 250 -0.53 7.06 -14.49
N ALA A 251 -1.69 7.63 -14.89
CA ALA A 251 -3.01 7.09 -14.59
C ALA A 251 -3.73 6.72 -15.89
N LEU A 252 -4.03 5.45 -16.07
CA LEU A 252 -4.71 4.91 -17.25
C LEU A 252 -6.15 4.57 -16.91
N ARG A 253 -7.08 4.97 -17.77
CA ARG A 253 -8.51 4.63 -17.70
C ARG A 253 -8.98 4.03 -19.01
N ILE A 254 -9.66 2.90 -18.95
CA ILE A 254 -10.17 2.18 -20.14
C ILE A 254 -11.55 1.62 -19.82
N SER A 255 -12.54 1.93 -20.67
CA SER A 255 -13.92 1.47 -20.50
C SER A 255 -14.16 0.08 -21.11
N GLU A 256 -13.33 -0.34 -22.08
CA GLU A 256 -13.47 -1.63 -22.73
C GLU A 256 -13.21 -2.78 -21.74
N PRO A 257 -14.08 -3.82 -21.72
CA PRO A 257 -13.80 -5.04 -20.97
C PRO A 257 -12.52 -5.70 -21.49
N LEU A 258 -11.68 -6.16 -20.57
CA LEU A 258 -10.36 -6.70 -20.87
C LEU A 258 -10.34 -8.24 -20.79
N ASP A 259 -9.44 -8.85 -21.54
CA ASP A 259 -9.11 -10.26 -21.45
C ASP A 259 -8.07 -10.49 -20.37
N MET A 260 -8.35 -11.41 -19.43
CA MET A 260 -7.50 -11.67 -18.27
C MET A 260 -6.11 -12.19 -18.63
N GLU A 261 -6.00 -13.03 -19.67
CA GLU A 261 -4.70 -13.61 -20.06
C GLU A 261 -3.81 -12.52 -20.69
N LYS A 262 -4.42 -11.66 -21.53
CA LYS A 262 -3.70 -10.53 -22.12
C LYS A 262 -3.26 -9.52 -21.07
N VAL A 263 -4.14 -9.18 -20.10
CA VAL A 263 -3.79 -8.30 -18.97
C VAL A 263 -2.61 -8.88 -18.18
N ASN A 264 -2.65 -10.16 -17.85
CA ASN A 264 -1.55 -10.82 -17.16
C ASN A 264 -0.24 -10.78 -17.95
N ALA A 265 -0.29 -10.98 -19.26
CA ALA A 265 0.88 -10.88 -20.14
C ALA A 265 1.43 -9.44 -20.17
N TRP A 266 0.54 -8.46 -20.37
CA TRP A 266 0.90 -7.04 -20.39
C TRP A 266 1.54 -6.56 -19.08
N ILE A 267 0.98 -6.95 -17.92
CA ILE A 267 1.58 -6.63 -16.62
C ILE A 267 3.00 -7.19 -16.55
N ARG A 268 3.21 -8.46 -16.90
CA ARG A 268 4.54 -9.08 -16.87
C ARG A 268 5.53 -8.35 -17.77
N GLU A 269 5.16 -8.09 -19.03
CA GLU A 269 6.01 -7.37 -19.97
C GLU A 269 6.36 -5.96 -19.49
N THR A 270 5.37 -5.27 -18.90
CA THR A 270 5.55 -3.93 -18.35
C THR A 270 6.57 -3.95 -17.20
N TYR A 271 6.45 -4.91 -16.27
CA TYR A 271 7.40 -5.00 -15.15
C TYR A 271 8.75 -5.57 -15.56
N ASP A 272 8.81 -6.48 -16.53
CA ASP A 272 10.09 -6.98 -17.07
C ASP A 272 10.88 -5.85 -17.76
N ARG A 273 10.18 -4.96 -18.45
CA ARG A 273 10.81 -3.84 -19.19
C ARG A 273 11.10 -2.63 -18.31
N TYR A 274 10.16 -2.25 -17.44
CA TYR A 274 10.19 -0.97 -16.71
C TYR A 274 10.24 -1.12 -15.18
N GLY A 275 10.36 -2.33 -14.65
CA GLY A 275 10.26 -2.59 -13.20
C GLY A 275 11.26 -1.84 -12.34
N LYS A 276 12.40 -1.37 -12.93
CA LYS A 276 13.35 -0.50 -12.21
C LYS A 276 12.83 0.94 -12.03
N GLN A 277 11.94 1.40 -12.91
CA GLN A 277 11.34 2.72 -12.90
C GLN A 277 10.01 2.72 -12.12
N LEU A 278 9.27 1.60 -12.18
CA LEU A 278 8.00 1.42 -11.50
C LEU A 278 8.22 1.11 -10.01
N LEU A 279 7.85 2.05 -9.15
CA LEU A 279 7.92 1.88 -7.70
C LEU A 279 6.67 1.19 -7.19
N ARG A 280 5.49 1.67 -7.61
CA ARG A 280 4.19 1.20 -7.20
C ARG A 280 3.22 1.16 -8.38
N GLY A 281 2.38 0.14 -8.39
CA GLY A 281 1.20 0.08 -9.24
C GLY A 281 -0.03 -0.19 -8.38
N LYS A 282 -1.14 0.47 -8.69
CA LYS A 282 -2.43 0.24 -8.05
C LYS A 282 -3.54 0.41 -9.07
N GLY A 283 -4.56 -0.44 -9.00
CA GLY A 283 -5.65 -0.34 -9.94
C GLY A 283 -6.67 -1.44 -9.78
N TYR A 284 -7.66 -1.41 -10.65
CA TYR A 284 -8.62 -2.49 -10.83
C TYR A 284 -8.92 -2.68 -12.31
N PHE A 285 -9.30 -3.91 -12.66
CA PHE A 285 -9.61 -4.28 -14.03
C PHE A 285 -11.06 -4.74 -14.16
N ASN A 286 -11.73 -4.25 -15.21
CA ASN A 286 -12.98 -4.76 -15.71
C ASN A 286 -12.68 -5.92 -16.68
N ILE A 287 -12.83 -7.15 -16.20
CA ILE A 287 -12.56 -8.36 -16.99
C ILE A 287 -13.84 -8.88 -17.64
N ALA A 288 -13.78 -9.16 -18.94
CA ALA A 288 -14.90 -9.70 -19.69
C ALA A 288 -15.40 -11.01 -19.08
N GLY A 289 -16.73 -11.13 -18.93
CA GLY A 289 -17.35 -12.32 -18.35
C GLY A 289 -17.24 -12.43 -16.82
N SER A 290 -16.79 -11.40 -16.12
CA SER A 290 -16.73 -11.37 -14.66
C SER A 290 -17.64 -10.31 -14.07
N ASP A 291 -18.39 -10.68 -13.05
CA ASP A 291 -19.15 -9.73 -12.22
C ASP A 291 -18.32 -9.12 -11.09
N TYR A 292 -17.03 -9.46 -11.01
CA TYR A 292 -16.12 -8.99 -9.96
C TYR A 292 -15.08 -8.03 -10.52
N ARG A 293 -14.67 -7.06 -9.72
CA ARG A 293 -13.47 -6.27 -9.93
C ARG A 293 -12.23 -7.09 -9.60
N PHE A 294 -11.20 -6.93 -10.40
CA PHE A 294 -9.90 -7.54 -10.15
C PHE A 294 -8.92 -6.47 -9.70
N ASP A 295 -8.74 -6.37 -8.39
CA ASP A 295 -7.81 -5.42 -7.81
C ASP A 295 -6.36 -5.83 -8.08
N PHE A 296 -5.56 -4.85 -8.42
CA PHE A 296 -4.15 -4.97 -8.72
C PHE A 296 -3.34 -4.04 -7.83
N GLN A 297 -2.33 -4.58 -7.18
CA GLN A 297 -1.36 -3.81 -6.43
C GLN A 297 0.03 -4.35 -6.66
N SER A 298 1.01 -3.45 -6.73
CA SER A 298 2.42 -3.83 -6.82
C SER A 298 3.31 -2.94 -5.94
N VAL A 299 4.39 -3.55 -5.48
CA VAL A 299 5.55 -2.90 -4.88
C VAL A 299 6.77 -3.41 -5.64
N ARG A 300 7.34 -2.58 -6.50
CA ARG A 300 8.33 -3.02 -7.50
C ARG A 300 7.80 -4.21 -8.29
N THR A 301 8.61 -5.23 -8.46
CA THR A 301 8.28 -6.45 -9.20
C THR A 301 7.38 -7.43 -8.43
N ASN A 302 7.07 -7.15 -7.17
CA ASN A 302 6.12 -7.93 -6.39
C ASN A 302 4.71 -7.41 -6.64
N PHE A 303 3.85 -8.18 -7.25
CA PHE A 303 2.47 -7.81 -7.50
C PHE A 303 1.50 -8.84 -6.93
N HIS A 304 0.36 -8.34 -6.54
CA HIS A 304 -0.75 -9.10 -6.01
C HIS A 304 -2.03 -8.69 -6.75
N ALA A 305 -2.78 -9.66 -7.20
CA ALA A 305 -4.10 -9.46 -7.75
C ALA A 305 -5.11 -10.23 -6.89
N LYS A 306 -6.18 -9.59 -6.51
CA LYS A 306 -7.23 -10.16 -5.68
C LYS A 306 -8.59 -9.84 -6.31
N THR A 307 -9.48 -10.81 -6.31
CA THR A 307 -10.89 -10.58 -6.65
C THR A 307 -11.58 -10.18 -5.37
N GLU A 308 -12.02 -8.93 -5.23
CA GLU A 308 -12.52 -8.46 -3.94
C GLU A 308 -14.01 -8.20 -3.92
N GLU A 309 -14.55 -7.48 -4.90
CA GLU A 309 -15.92 -6.98 -4.84
C GLU A 309 -16.68 -7.19 -6.15
N GLU A 310 -17.96 -7.47 -6.03
CA GLU A 310 -18.88 -7.43 -7.17
C GLU A 310 -19.06 -5.97 -7.63
N TRP A 311 -19.21 -5.79 -8.95
CA TRP A 311 -19.61 -4.51 -9.51
C TRP A 311 -21.02 -4.16 -9.02
N ASN A 312 -21.22 -2.92 -8.57
CA ASN A 312 -22.57 -2.46 -8.28
C ASN A 312 -23.40 -2.39 -9.58
N PRO A 313 -24.69 -2.72 -9.53
CA PRO A 313 -25.55 -2.71 -10.75
C PRO A 313 -25.59 -1.37 -11.49
N ASP A 314 -25.48 -0.26 -10.78
CA ASP A 314 -25.52 1.09 -11.32
C ASP A 314 -24.13 1.69 -11.57
N GLU A 315 -23.07 0.89 -11.44
CA GLU A 315 -21.70 1.33 -11.57
C GLU A 315 -21.20 1.20 -13.00
N GLU A 316 -20.59 2.26 -13.53
CA GLU A 316 -19.89 2.21 -14.81
C GLU A 316 -18.65 1.31 -14.67
N ARG A 317 -18.62 0.23 -15.48
CA ARG A 317 -17.53 -0.74 -15.44
C ARG A 317 -16.37 -0.23 -16.28
N GLU A 318 -15.26 0.05 -15.63
CA GLU A 318 -14.03 0.53 -16.26
C GLU A 318 -12.80 -0.12 -15.62
N SER A 319 -11.68 -0.06 -16.29
CA SER A 319 -10.37 -0.39 -15.73
C SER A 319 -9.60 0.88 -15.42
N VAL A 320 -9.07 0.96 -14.23
CA VAL A 320 -8.21 2.08 -13.79
C VAL A 320 -6.91 1.51 -13.27
N VAL A 321 -5.78 2.01 -13.77
CA VAL A 321 -4.43 1.60 -13.31
C VAL A 321 -3.55 2.82 -13.17
N VAL A 322 -2.90 2.95 -12.02
CA VAL A 322 -1.92 4.00 -11.75
C VAL A 322 -0.57 3.38 -11.53
N PHE A 323 0.42 3.90 -12.22
CA PHE A 323 1.82 3.62 -11.97
C PHE A 323 2.51 4.84 -11.37
N ILE A 324 3.28 4.64 -10.32
CA ILE A 324 4.10 5.67 -9.69
C ILE A 324 5.57 5.25 -9.80
N GLY A 325 6.43 6.19 -10.14
CA GLY A 325 7.85 5.91 -10.22
C GLY A 325 8.72 7.10 -10.61
N ALA A 326 9.95 6.79 -10.94
CA ALA A 326 10.90 7.75 -11.44
C ALA A 326 11.28 7.39 -12.88
N ASP A 327 11.38 8.40 -13.74
CA ASP A 327 11.70 8.24 -15.15
C ASP A 327 10.76 7.24 -15.87
N LEU A 328 9.46 7.33 -15.57
CA LEU A 328 8.44 6.43 -16.11
C LEU A 328 8.43 6.47 -17.65
N PRO A 329 8.03 5.36 -18.30
CA PRO A 329 7.84 5.32 -19.74
C PRO A 329 6.75 6.30 -20.19
N ASP A 330 6.63 6.46 -21.50
CA ASP A 330 5.58 7.24 -22.13
C ASP A 330 4.20 6.65 -21.78
N GLU A 331 3.27 7.53 -21.39
CA GLU A 331 1.89 7.16 -21.02
C GLU A 331 1.17 6.49 -22.17
N GLU A 332 1.27 7.07 -23.40
CA GLU A 332 0.62 6.53 -24.58
C GLU A 332 1.09 5.10 -24.90
N LEU A 333 2.34 4.78 -24.60
CA LEU A 333 2.87 3.42 -24.76
C LEU A 333 2.19 2.43 -23.82
N LEU A 334 2.05 2.80 -22.56
CA LEU A 334 1.38 1.96 -21.54
C LEU A 334 -0.10 1.81 -21.86
N LYS A 335 -0.75 2.90 -22.23
CA LYS A 335 -2.17 2.96 -22.60
C LYS A 335 -2.48 2.10 -23.84
N ALA A 336 -1.66 2.20 -24.88
CA ALA A 336 -1.78 1.37 -26.07
C ALA A 336 -1.63 -0.12 -25.73
N GLY A 337 -0.69 -0.48 -24.86
CA GLY A 337 -0.51 -1.85 -24.38
C GLY A 337 -1.72 -2.38 -23.61
N LEU A 338 -2.30 -1.56 -22.73
CA LEU A 338 -3.50 -1.93 -21.98
C LEU A 338 -4.74 -2.03 -22.89
N LEU A 339 -4.90 -1.12 -23.85
CA LEU A 339 -5.97 -1.18 -24.87
C LEU A 339 -5.88 -2.45 -25.73
N ALA A 340 -4.69 -2.92 -26.05
CA ALA A 340 -4.48 -4.17 -26.78
C ALA A 340 -4.97 -5.41 -26.01
N CYS A 341 -5.20 -5.28 -24.70
CA CYS A 341 -5.78 -6.32 -23.86
C CYS A 341 -7.31 -6.41 -23.97
N ALA A 342 -7.97 -5.56 -24.76
CA ALA A 342 -9.42 -5.61 -24.93
C ALA A 342 -9.90 -7.00 -25.37
N ALA A 343 -11.01 -7.45 -24.76
CA ALA A 343 -11.64 -8.71 -25.10
C ALA A 343 -12.27 -8.67 -26.48
N SER A 344 -12.23 -9.77 -27.21
CA SER A 344 -12.89 -9.93 -28.50
C SER A 344 -14.42 -9.87 -28.37
N GLU A 345 -15.12 -9.59 -29.46
CA GLU A 345 -16.60 -9.56 -29.48
C GLU A 345 -17.22 -10.91 -29.05
N THR A 346 -16.53 -12.02 -29.30
CA THR A 346 -16.99 -13.35 -28.91
C THR A 346 -16.92 -13.57 -27.39
N GLU A 347 -15.88 -13.07 -26.73
CA GLU A 347 -15.68 -13.13 -25.29
C GLU A 347 -16.64 -12.21 -24.51
N ARG A 348 -17.07 -11.10 -25.14
CA ARG A 348 -18.08 -10.18 -24.58
C ARG A 348 -19.50 -10.75 -24.54
N LYS A 349 -19.81 -11.74 -25.38
CA LYS A 349 -21.18 -12.32 -25.54
C LYS A 349 -21.43 -13.56 -24.69
N THR A 350 -20.41 -14.09 -24.02
CA THR A 350 -20.50 -15.28 -23.15
C THR A 350 -20.69 -14.93 -21.65
N ALA A 351 -20.93 -13.66 -21.35
CA ALA A 351 -21.19 -13.10 -20.03
C ALA A 351 -22.69 -12.94 -19.74
#